data_d7910d0a26ae0caba23848707f7c83e5
#
_entry.id   d7910d0a26ae0caba23848707f7c83e5
#
_cell.length_a   1.000
_cell.length_b   1.000
_cell.length_c   1.000
_cell.angle_alpha   90.00
_cell.angle_beta   90.00
_cell.angle_gamma   90.00
#
_symmetry.space_group_name_H-M   'P 1'
#
loop_
_entity.id
_entity.type
_entity.pdbx_description
1 polymer ?
#
loop_
_entity_poly.entity_id
_entity_poly.type
_entity_poly.pdbx_seq_one_letter_code
_entity_poly.pdbx_strand_id
1 'polypeptide(L)'
;MYYEEVEFLNENFSGKDFREDEFYECVFKNINFKESILAETEFSKCKFENCNFSMADIRNCKLDEVTFESCTFRGINFSEISPMVQEFNFIGCTLEFMVFGDMKLSSMSFEGSEISE
;
A
#
# COMPACT_ATOMS: atom_id res chain seq x y z
N MET A 1 -8.78 -14.58 -5.44
CA MET A 1 -7.60 -14.93 -6.29
C MET A 1 -6.33 -14.87 -5.46
N TYR A 2 -5.44 -15.82 -5.68
CA TYR A 2 -4.15 -15.89 -4.96
C TYR A 2 -3.00 -15.78 -5.95
N TYR A 3 -2.07 -14.88 -5.67
CA TYR A 3 -0.88 -14.65 -6.50
C TYR A 3 0.38 -14.89 -5.68
N GLU A 4 1.30 -15.69 -6.19
CA GLU A 4 2.57 -15.96 -5.52
C GLU A 4 3.73 -15.72 -6.46
N GLU A 5 4.70 -14.92 -5.98
CA GLU A 5 5.93 -14.62 -6.72
C GLU A 5 5.70 -14.04 -8.12
N VAL A 6 4.67 -13.19 -8.25
CA VAL A 6 4.35 -12.55 -9.53
C VAL A 6 4.93 -11.13 -9.54
N GLU A 7 5.49 -10.74 -10.68
CA GLU A 7 5.90 -9.36 -10.90
C GLU A 7 4.88 -8.69 -11.82
N PHE A 8 4.27 -7.61 -11.33
CA PHE A 8 3.34 -6.77 -12.11
C PHE A 8 4.12 -5.53 -12.55
N LEU A 9 4.08 -5.22 -13.83
CA LEU A 9 4.92 -4.19 -14.41
C LEU A 9 4.16 -3.29 -15.35
N ASN A 10 4.25 -1.97 -15.11
CA ASN A 10 3.68 -0.95 -16.00
C ASN A 10 2.18 -1.12 -16.29
N GLU A 11 1.40 -1.43 -15.26
CA GLU A 11 -0.03 -1.64 -15.43
C GLU A 11 -0.85 -0.47 -14.88
N ASN A 12 -2.01 -0.26 -15.50
CA ASN A 12 -2.98 0.69 -15.00
C ASN A 12 -4.10 -0.08 -14.31
N PHE A 13 -4.09 -0.07 -12.97
CA PHE A 13 -5.11 -0.71 -12.15
C PHE A 13 -6.04 0.30 -11.50
N SER A 14 -6.13 1.50 -12.07
CA SER A 14 -7.01 2.56 -11.57
C SER A 14 -8.45 2.08 -11.51
N GLY A 15 -9.08 2.23 -10.36
CA GLY A 15 -10.47 1.83 -10.15
C GLY A 15 -10.70 0.32 -10.13
N LYS A 16 -9.66 -0.50 -10.28
CA LYS A 16 -9.80 -1.95 -10.32
C LYS A 16 -10.14 -2.51 -8.95
N ASP A 17 -10.99 -3.53 -8.92
CA ASP A 17 -11.42 -4.18 -7.68
C ASP A 17 -10.57 -5.43 -7.40
N PHE A 18 -9.77 -5.35 -6.34
CA PHE A 18 -8.94 -6.47 -5.87
C PHE A 18 -9.45 -7.03 -4.54
N ARG A 19 -10.70 -6.76 -4.20
CA ARG A 19 -11.23 -7.15 -2.90
C ARG A 19 -11.04 -8.63 -2.63
N GLU A 20 -10.49 -8.93 -1.43
CA GLU A 20 -10.24 -10.30 -0.97
C GLU A 20 -9.16 -11.06 -1.75
N ASP A 21 -8.43 -10.42 -2.67
CA ASP A 21 -7.30 -11.06 -3.32
C ASP A 21 -6.13 -11.16 -2.34
N GLU A 22 -5.27 -12.17 -2.55
CA GLU A 22 -4.10 -12.41 -1.71
C GLU A 22 -2.84 -12.41 -2.58
N PHE A 23 -1.83 -11.67 -2.12
CA PHE A 23 -0.54 -11.56 -2.82
C PHE A 23 0.60 -11.95 -1.89
N TYR A 24 1.39 -12.93 -2.28
CA TYR A 24 2.54 -13.41 -1.50
C TYR A 24 3.82 -13.27 -2.32
N GLU A 25 4.81 -12.57 -1.76
CA GLU A 25 6.10 -12.34 -2.42
C GLU A 25 5.98 -11.74 -3.83
N CYS A 26 5.00 -10.88 -4.02
CA CYS A 26 4.78 -10.20 -5.30
C CYS A 26 5.50 -8.86 -5.33
N VAL A 27 5.87 -8.43 -6.55
CA VAL A 27 6.47 -7.12 -6.77
C VAL A 27 5.61 -6.35 -7.76
N PHE A 28 5.32 -5.10 -7.42
CA PHE A 28 4.52 -4.21 -8.25
C PHE A 28 5.38 -3.01 -8.63
N LYS A 29 5.66 -2.86 -9.93
CA LYS A 29 6.49 -1.75 -10.43
C LYS A 29 5.73 -0.89 -11.41
N ASN A 30 5.75 0.42 -11.20
CA ASN A 30 5.10 1.40 -12.08
C ASN A 30 3.62 1.09 -12.27
N ILE A 31 2.90 0.86 -11.19
CA ILE A 31 1.48 0.54 -11.22
C ILE A 31 0.67 1.76 -10.77
N ASN A 32 -0.36 2.07 -11.51
CA ASN A 32 -1.32 3.09 -11.11
C ASN A 32 -2.48 2.42 -10.36
N PHE A 33 -2.52 2.60 -9.04
CA PHE A 33 -3.60 2.09 -8.18
C PHE A 33 -4.59 3.19 -7.78
N LYS A 34 -4.59 4.31 -8.49
CA LYS A 34 -5.50 5.41 -8.14
C LYS A 34 -6.94 4.92 -8.05
N GLU A 35 -7.58 5.21 -6.92
CA GLU A 35 -8.97 4.84 -6.67
C GLU A 35 -9.26 3.34 -6.77
N SER A 36 -8.24 2.49 -6.75
CA SER A 36 -8.43 1.05 -6.75
C SER A 36 -9.07 0.59 -5.43
N ILE A 37 -9.75 -0.55 -5.48
CA ILE A 37 -10.36 -1.14 -4.30
C ILE A 37 -9.45 -2.24 -3.80
N LEU A 38 -8.71 -1.94 -2.73
CA LEU A 38 -7.80 -2.88 -2.07
C LEU A 38 -8.36 -3.31 -0.72
N ALA A 39 -9.66 -3.10 -0.52
CA ALA A 39 -10.33 -3.48 0.71
C ALA A 39 -10.24 -4.99 0.91
N GLU A 40 -9.89 -5.39 2.14
CA GLU A 40 -9.79 -6.79 2.52
C GLU A 40 -8.78 -7.62 1.72
N THR A 41 -7.85 -6.95 1.00
CA THR A 41 -6.74 -7.66 0.35
C THR A 41 -5.71 -8.04 1.39
N GLU A 42 -4.86 -9.01 1.03
CA GLU A 42 -3.73 -9.40 1.87
C GLU A 42 -2.46 -9.31 1.04
N PHE A 43 -1.51 -8.51 1.52
CA PHE A 43 -0.18 -8.42 0.92
C PHE A 43 0.82 -8.93 1.94
N SER A 44 1.53 -9.99 1.60
CA SER A 44 2.55 -10.59 2.46
C SER A 44 3.88 -10.63 1.72
N LYS A 45 4.91 -10.04 2.32
CA LYS A 45 6.27 -9.98 1.75
C LYS A 45 6.28 -9.39 0.35
N CYS A 46 5.47 -8.34 0.15
CA CYS A 46 5.33 -7.68 -1.13
C CYS A 46 6.11 -6.37 -1.16
N LYS A 47 6.47 -5.95 -2.37
CA LYS A 47 7.16 -4.68 -2.59
C LYS A 47 6.45 -3.89 -3.68
N PHE A 48 6.22 -2.62 -3.41
CA PHE A 48 5.63 -1.69 -4.36
C PHE A 48 6.68 -0.63 -4.72
N GLU A 49 7.04 -0.54 -5.97
CA GLU A 49 8.00 0.45 -6.47
C GLU A 49 7.33 1.40 -7.45
N ASN A 50 7.45 2.70 -7.18
CA ASN A 50 6.95 3.75 -8.06
C ASN A 50 5.47 3.56 -8.42
N CYS A 51 4.65 3.29 -7.42
CA CYS A 51 3.20 3.11 -7.58
C CYS A 51 2.44 4.32 -7.04
N ASN A 52 1.28 4.57 -7.64
CA ASN A 52 0.40 5.66 -7.22
C ASN A 52 -0.83 5.09 -6.51
N PHE A 53 -0.98 5.41 -5.21
CA PHE A 53 -2.10 4.95 -4.40
C PHE A 53 -3.06 6.09 -4.05
N SER A 54 -3.15 7.12 -4.87
CA SER A 54 -4.06 8.23 -4.59
C SER A 54 -5.49 7.75 -4.48
N MET A 55 -6.14 8.06 -3.36
CA MET A 55 -7.55 7.76 -3.11
C MET A 55 -7.93 6.27 -3.19
N ALA A 56 -6.97 5.37 -3.02
CA ALA A 56 -7.26 3.94 -2.98
C ALA A 56 -8.03 3.57 -1.71
N ASP A 57 -8.91 2.57 -1.81
CA ASP A 57 -9.67 2.06 -0.68
C ASP A 57 -8.90 0.91 -0.03
N ILE A 58 -8.40 1.14 1.19
CA ILE A 58 -7.56 0.15 1.89
C ILE A 58 -8.20 -0.41 3.16
N ARG A 59 -9.52 -0.32 3.27
CA ARG A 59 -10.23 -0.79 4.47
C ARG A 59 -9.96 -2.29 4.71
N ASN A 60 -9.53 -2.61 5.92
CA ASN A 60 -9.19 -3.98 6.34
C ASN A 60 -8.13 -4.67 5.46
N CYS A 61 -7.32 -3.88 4.76
CA CYS A 61 -6.19 -4.40 4.01
C CYS A 61 -5.13 -4.91 5.00
N LYS A 62 -4.58 -6.09 4.74
CA LYS A 62 -3.54 -6.67 5.59
C LYS A 62 -2.17 -6.41 4.94
N LEU A 63 -1.29 -5.77 5.70
CA LEU A 63 0.06 -5.45 5.25
C LEU A 63 1.07 -6.17 6.16
N ASP A 64 1.65 -7.27 5.65
CA ASP A 64 2.59 -8.09 6.38
C ASP A 64 3.95 -8.08 5.68
N GLU A 65 4.94 -7.45 6.30
CA GLU A 65 6.28 -7.30 5.72
C GLU A 65 6.24 -6.66 4.33
N VAL A 66 5.56 -5.50 4.22
CA VAL A 66 5.38 -4.79 2.96
C VAL A 66 6.29 -3.57 2.91
N THR A 67 6.92 -3.35 1.77
CA THR A 67 7.75 -2.17 1.53
C THR A 67 7.16 -1.35 0.40
N PHE A 68 7.01 -0.04 0.65
CA PHE A 68 6.60 0.93 -0.37
C PHE A 68 7.82 1.80 -0.68
N GLU A 69 8.28 1.75 -1.92
CA GLU A 69 9.44 2.51 -2.36
C GLU A 69 9.06 3.46 -3.49
N SER A 70 9.35 4.75 -3.32
CA SER A 70 9.06 5.80 -4.30
C SER A 70 7.59 5.82 -4.72
N CYS A 71 6.70 5.52 -3.79
CA CYS A 71 5.26 5.51 -4.03
C CYS A 71 4.63 6.84 -3.61
N THR A 72 3.48 7.15 -4.19
CA THR A 72 2.70 8.33 -3.86
C THR A 72 1.39 7.89 -3.21
N PHE A 73 1.09 8.47 -2.05
CA PHE A 73 -0.16 8.25 -1.33
C PHE A 73 -0.82 9.60 -1.12
N ARG A 74 -2.08 9.70 -1.47
CA ARG A 74 -2.83 10.93 -1.25
C ARG A 74 -4.24 10.63 -0.80
N GLY A 75 -4.66 11.29 0.29
CA GLY A 75 -6.02 11.18 0.78
C GLY A 75 -6.37 9.79 1.30
N ILE A 76 -5.42 9.11 1.95
CA ILE A 76 -5.62 7.76 2.46
C ILE A 76 -5.60 7.76 3.99
N ASN A 77 -6.53 7.05 4.58
CA ASN A 77 -6.59 6.85 6.02
C ASN A 77 -5.99 5.48 6.35
N PHE A 78 -4.72 5.46 6.74
CA PHE A 78 -4.04 4.21 7.11
C PHE A 78 -4.57 3.58 8.37
N SER A 79 -5.31 4.32 9.20
CA SER A 79 -5.92 3.74 10.40
C SER A 79 -6.99 2.71 10.05
N GLU A 80 -7.43 2.66 8.77
CA GLU A 80 -8.45 1.73 8.32
C GLU A 80 -7.91 0.35 7.93
N ILE A 81 -6.58 0.18 7.85
CA ILE A 81 -6.01 -1.14 7.55
C ILE A 81 -6.29 -2.12 8.68
N SER A 82 -6.15 -3.43 8.38
CA SER A 82 -6.41 -4.45 9.37
C SER A 82 -5.49 -4.28 10.60
N PRO A 83 -6.02 -4.28 11.81
CA PRO A 83 -5.19 -4.20 13.01
C PRO A 83 -4.47 -5.51 13.33
N MET A 84 -4.82 -6.60 12.65
CA MET A 84 -4.23 -7.91 12.90
C MET A 84 -2.77 -7.99 12.47
N VAL A 85 -2.42 -7.34 11.35
CA VAL A 85 -1.05 -7.32 10.83
C VAL A 85 -0.76 -5.94 10.29
N GLN A 86 0.24 -5.28 10.87
CA GLN A 86 0.65 -3.93 10.47
C GLN A 86 2.18 -3.86 10.44
N GLU A 87 2.79 -4.44 9.42
CA GLU A 87 4.24 -4.40 9.27
C GLU A 87 4.57 -3.91 7.87
N PHE A 88 4.90 -2.62 7.78
CA PHE A 88 5.19 -1.98 6.50
C PHE A 88 6.08 -0.76 6.70
N ASN A 89 6.81 -0.39 5.66
CA ASN A 89 7.73 0.74 5.67
C ASN A 89 7.62 1.56 4.40
N PHE A 90 7.92 2.85 4.52
CA PHE A 90 7.95 3.78 3.40
C PHE A 90 9.39 4.20 3.14
N ILE A 91 9.84 4.08 1.90
CA ILE A 91 11.17 4.53 1.49
C ILE A 91 11.00 5.50 0.32
N GLY A 92 11.42 6.75 0.52
CA GLY A 92 11.34 7.76 -0.53
C GLY A 92 9.94 8.03 -1.07
N CYS A 93 8.92 7.86 -0.23
CA CYS A 93 7.53 8.05 -0.64
C CYS A 93 7.05 9.47 -0.41
N THR A 94 6.01 9.86 -1.15
CA THR A 94 5.32 11.13 -0.96
C THR A 94 3.95 10.84 -0.34
N LEU A 95 3.70 11.41 0.85
CA LEU A 95 2.51 11.14 1.64
C LEU A 95 1.77 12.45 1.88
N GLU A 96 0.65 12.66 1.18
CA GLU A 96 -0.14 13.89 1.28
C GLU A 96 -1.53 13.62 1.80
N PHE A 97 -2.01 14.48 2.69
CA PHE A 97 -3.36 14.36 3.26
C PHE A 97 -3.63 12.98 3.84
N MET A 98 -2.66 12.47 4.59
CA MET A 98 -2.75 11.14 5.19
C MET A 98 -3.31 11.23 6.60
N VAL A 99 -4.02 10.17 7.00
CA VAL A 99 -4.48 10.00 8.36
C VAL A 99 -3.93 8.67 8.88
N PHE A 100 -3.31 8.70 10.04
CA PHE A 100 -2.76 7.50 10.68
C PHE A 100 -3.49 7.11 11.94
N GLY A 101 -4.35 8.00 12.46
CA GLY A 101 -5.12 7.74 13.67
C GLY A 101 -4.23 7.41 14.86
N ASP A 102 -4.59 6.36 15.57
CA ASP A 102 -3.86 5.93 16.77
C ASP A 102 -2.73 4.94 16.46
N MET A 103 -2.31 4.82 15.22
CA MET A 103 -1.23 3.91 14.84
C MET A 103 0.09 4.30 15.48
N LYS A 104 0.89 3.30 15.84
CA LYS A 104 2.21 3.54 16.43
C LYS A 104 3.22 3.82 15.33
N LEU A 105 3.34 5.09 14.96
CA LEU A 105 4.27 5.49 13.89
C LEU A 105 5.73 5.25 14.26
N SER A 106 6.04 5.19 15.55
CA SER A 106 7.41 4.96 16.02
C SER A 106 7.97 3.60 15.61
N SER A 107 7.13 2.64 15.27
CA SER A 107 7.56 1.32 14.82
C SER A 107 7.70 1.22 13.30
N MET A 108 7.41 2.31 12.58
CA MET A 108 7.48 2.36 11.12
C MET A 108 8.67 3.19 10.67
N SER A 109 9.21 2.86 9.49
CA SER A 109 10.26 3.66 8.87
C SER A 109 9.65 4.54 7.78
N PHE A 110 10.06 5.81 7.78
CA PHE A 110 9.68 6.78 6.75
C PHE A 110 10.92 7.31 6.03
N GLU A 111 11.92 6.45 5.84
CA GLU A 111 13.21 6.83 5.29
C GLU A 111 13.08 7.60 3.98
N GLY A 112 13.61 8.83 3.96
CA GLY A 112 13.60 9.67 2.76
C GLY A 112 12.24 10.10 2.26
N SER A 113 11.17 9.85 3.04
CA SER A 113 9.81 10.18 2.62
C SER A 113 9.40 11.59 3.02
N GLU A 114 8.52 12.19 2.23
CA GLU A 114 7.95 13.50 2.50
C GLU A 114 6.51 13.32 2.96
N ILE A 115 6.18 13.90 4.12
CA ILE A 115 4.83 13.85 4.68
C ILE A 115 4.29 15.25 4.76
N SER A 116 3.15 15.50 4.13
CA SER A 116 2.50 16.81 4.14
C SER A 116 1.00 16.69 4.30
N GLU A 117 0.38 17.77 4.77
CA GLU A 117 -1.07 17.85 4.95
C GLU A 117 -1.76 18.40 3.70
#